data_d88df18a9a9c09764970b65e42af0fbe
#
_entry.id   d88df18a9a9c09764970b65e42af0fbe
#
_cell.length_a   1.000
_cell.length_b   1.000
_cell.length_c   1.000
_cell.angle_alpha   90.00
_cell.angle_beta   90.00
_cell.angle_gamma   90.00
#
_symmetry.space_group_name_H-M   'P 1'
#
loop_
_entity.id
_entity.type
_entity.pdbx_description
1 polymer ?
#
loop_
_entity_poly.entity_id
_entity_poly.type
_entity_poly.pdbx_seq_one_letter_code
_entity_poly.pdbx_strand_id
1 'polypeptide(L)'
;MSPTTTAAAPPRRAVPGLGLLDLIAGPHGIDGYLEQISPTMVTGDCRAEVVAVKRGTQDSVTLALRPNRVWGGARAGQFVQLSVEIDGVRHTRCYSPASPEDCGRELEITVKRHPDGLVSNFLADHARPGMVLGLSQADGDFHLPDRRPDSILLIGAGSGITPLMAILRTLCAEGHTGQIGLIQYAPDPDRTIYREELDRLAAENPSFKLARSYTRAAGAGELDGHFSPAHLPQANPSFAEAETFACGPPALLDAVRGTWANGLERRLHVESFLPPSLLPAGEPGTGSIRFAGSNLEVRNSGASILEQAERAGVPAQSGCRMGICHTCTCRK
;
A
#
# COMPACT_ATOMS: atom_id res chain seq x y z
N MET A 1 -33.30 27.24 12.68
CA MET A 1 -32.26 26.69 13.58
C MET A 1 -32.38 25.18 13.54
N SER A 2 -31.59 24.51 12.75
CA SER A 2 -31.54 23.03 12.65
C SER A 2 -30.24 22.55 13.28
N PRO A 3 -30.20 21.44 14.00
CA PRO A 3 -29.06 21.03 14.79
C PRO A 3 -27.94 20.50 13.87
N THR A 4 -26.74 20.96 14.16
CA THR A 4 -25.47 20.53 13.55
C THR A 4 -25.23 19.06 13.94
N THR A 5 -25.40 18.15 13.01
CA THR A 5 -25.00 16.76 13.21
C THR A 5 -23.49 16.66 12.98
N THR A 6 -22.74 16.63 14.06
CA THR A 6 -21.32 16.30 14.07
C THR A 6 -21.17 14.86 13.56
N ALA A 7 -20.41 14.66 12.49
CA ALA A 7 -20.10 13.34 12.00
C ALA A 7 -19.29 12.58 13.09
N ALA A 8 -19.89 11.51 13.61
CA ALA A 8 -19.29 10.66 14.59
C ALA A 8 -18.11 9.90 13.98
N ALA A 9 -16.97 9.89 14.70
CA ALA A 9 -15.86 8.99 14.44
C ALA A 9 -16.36 7.52 14.42
N PRO A 10 -15.75 6.63 13.63
CA PRO A 10 -16.18 5.23 13.59
C PRO A 10 -16.14 4.62 14.99
N PRO A 11 -17.10 3.74 15.33
CA PRO A 11 -17.24 3.22 16.67
C PRO A 11 -15.96 2.47 17.09
N ARG A 12 -15.33 2.95 18.16
CA ARG A 12 -14.25 2.24 18.84
C ARG A 12 -14.79 0.88 19.28
N ARG A 13 -14.16 -0.21 18.86
CA ARG A 13 -14.48 -1.53 19.42
C ARG A 13 -14.12 -1.51 20.91
N ALA A 14 -15.13 -1.39 21.74
CA ALA A 14 -14.97 -1.42 23.18
C ALA A 14 -14.46 -2.81 23.61
N VAL A 15 -13.30 -2.86 24.23
CA VAL A 15 -12.83 -4.06 24.91
C VAL A 15 -13.66 -4.18 26.20
N PRO A 16 -14.40 -5.28 26.40
CA PRO A 16 -15.24 -5.43 27.60
C PRO A 16 -14.38 -5.36 28.86
N GLY A 17 -14.73 -4.46 29.78
CA GLY A 17 -14.06 -4.28 31.08
C GLY A 17 -13.14 -3.05 31.20
N LEU A 18 -12.74 -2.41 30.13
CA LEU A 18 -11.87 -1.21 30.18
C LEU A 18 -12.65 0.08 30.47
N GLY A 19 -13.95 0.15 30.17
CA GLY A 19 -14.75 1.36 30.37
C GLY A 19 -14.82 1.88 31.81
N LEU A 20 -14.70 0.99 32.82
CA LEU A 20 -14.67 1.41 34.23
C LEU A 20 -13.30 1.98 34.62
N LEU A 21 -12.21 1.45 34.06
CA LEU A 21 -10.86 1.92 34.28
C LEU A 21 -10.59 3.25 33.55
N ASP A 22 -11.18 3.45 32.36
CA ASP A 22 -11.14 4.73 31.66
C ASP A 22 -11.85 5.85 32.42
N LEU A 23 -12.95 5.52 33.13
CA LEU A 23 -13.69 6.46 33.96
C LEU A 23 -12.85 6.90 35.19
N ILE A 24 -11.99 6.02 35.72
CA ILE A 24 -11.12 6.29 36.86
C ILE A 24 -9.84 7.02 36.44
N ALA A 25 -9.38 6.82 35.20
CA ALA A 25 -8.14 7.39 34.69
C ALA A 25 -8.24 8.91 34.34
N GLY A 26 -9.41 9.52 34.51
CA GLY A 26 -9.62 10.96 34.29
C GLY A 26 -9.58 11.37 32.81
N PRO A 27 -9.35 12.66 32.50
CA PRO A 27 -9.51 13.21 31.16
C PRO A 27 -8.54 12.63 30.11
N HIS A 28 -7.48 11.98 30.51
CA HIS A 28 -6.48 11.40 29.60
C HIS A 28 -6.75 9.92 29.27
N GLY A 29 -7.71 9.28 29.94
CA GLY A 29 -7.98 7.86 29.80
C GLY A 29 -6.79 6.98 30.20
N ILE A 30 -6.98 5.67 30.19
CA ILE A 30 -5.91 4.70 30.49
C ILE A 30 -4.75 4.75 29.49
N ASP A 31 -5.06 5.01 28.22
CA ASP A 31 -4.07 5.06 27.15
C ASP A 31 -3.02 6.15 27.39
N GLY A 32 -3.41 7.31 27.97
CA GLY A 32 -2.47 8.38 28.30
C GLY A 32 -1.39 7.96 29.34
N TYR A 33 -1.72 7.07 30.27
CA TYR A 33 -0.75 6.53 31.22
C TYR A 33 0.08 5.38 30.62
N LEU A 34 -0.55 4.54 29.79
CA LEU A 34 0.14 3.44 29.13
C LEU A 34 1.17 3.95 28.11
N GLU A 35 0.89 5.02 27.40
CA GLU A 35 1.82 5.69 26.47
C GLU A 35 3.11 6.16 27.15
N GLN A 36 3.05 6.55 28.44
CA GLN A 36 4.24 6.96 29.20
C GLN A 36 5.14 5.75 29.52
N ILE A 37 4.58 4.54 29.62
CA ILE A 37 5.34 3.31 29.84
C ILE A 37 5.90 2.79 28.51
N SER A 38 5.06 2.74 27.48
CA SER A 38 5.46 2.38 26.12
C SER A 38 4.47 2.99 25.12
N PRO A 39 4.96 3.71 24.08
CA PRO A 39 4.10 4.33 23.06
C PRO A 39 3.25 3.34 22.26
N THR A 40 3.53 2.05 22.34
CA THR A 40 2.75 0.98 21.70
C THR A 40 1.74 0.33 22.65
N MET A 41 1.78 0.63 23.96
CA MET A 41 0.82 0.13 24.95
C MET A 41 -0.45 0.98 24.98
N VAL A 42 -1.19 1.00 23.88
CA VAL A 42 -2.49 1.64 23.76
C VAL A 42 -3.56 0.62 23.45
N THR A 43 -4.78 0.85 23.93
CA THR A 43 -5.90 -0.09 23.79
C THR A 43 -6.84 0.26 22.64
N GLY A 44 -6.83 1.52 22.20
CA GLY A 44 -7.75 2.03 21.18
C GLY A 44 -7.15 2.15 19.79
N ASP A 45 -5.84 2.37 19.68
CA ASP A 45 -5.16 2.66 18.43
C ASP A 45 -4.21 1.52 18.02
N CYS A 46 -4.23 1.16 16.73
CA CYS A 46 -3.21 0.29 16.19
C CYS A 46 -1.93 1.09 15.93
N ARG A 47 -0.82 0.64 16.51
CA ARG A 47 0.51 1.25 16.34
C ARG A 47 1.54 0.16 16.09
N ALA A 48 2.65 0.54 15.46
CA ALA A 48 3.76 -0.36 15.24
C ALA A 48 5.09 0.32 15.60
N GLU A 49 5.96 -0.43 16.26
CA GLU A 49 7.34 -0.03 16.52
C GLU A 49 8.23 -0.49 15.37
N VAL A 50 9.09 0.37 14.86
CA VAL A 50 10.16 0.00 13.95
C VAL A 50 11.20 -0.80 14.74
N VAL A 51 11.37 -2.07 14.42
CA VAL A 51 12.33 -2.95 15.11
C VAL A 51 13.64 -3.09 14.35
N ALA A 52 13.60 -2.95 13.01
CA ALA A 52 14.79 -2.95 12.18
C ALA A 52 14.57 -2.08 10.93
N VAL A 53 15.68 -1.58 10.40
CA VAL A 53 15.73 -0.80 9.15
C VAL A 53 16.81 -1.38 8.28
N LYS A 54 16.46 -1.82 7.07
CA LYS A 54 17.39 -2.34 6.06
C LYS A 54 17.36 -1.45 4.83
N ARG A 55 18.51 -0.94 4.38
CA ARG A 55 18.60 -0.28 3.09
C ARG A 55 18.58 -1.35 2.00
N GLY A 56 17.62 -1.25 1.09
CA GLY A 56 17.47 -2.18 -0.03
C GLY A 56 18.24 -1.71 -1.26
N THR A 57 17.63 -0.85 -2.07
CA THR A 57 18.26 -0.19 -3.21
C THR A 57 18.70 1.23 -2.83
N GLN A 58 19.32 1.97 -3.79
CA GLN A 58 19.68 3.38 -3.56
C GLN A 58 18.49 4.27 -3.18
N ASP A 59 17.29 3.89 -3.62
CA ASP A 59 16.05 4.66 -3.45
C ASP A 59 14.97 3.92 -2.64
N SER A 60 15.33 2.85 -1.91
CA SER A 60 14.38 2.11 -1.08
C SER A 60 14.94 1.73 0.29
N VAL A 61 14.03 1.69 1.27
CA VAL A 61 14.30 1.23 2.63
C VAL A 61 13.21 0.25 3.04
N THR A 62 13.60 -0.81 3.72
CA THR A 62 12.69 -1.81 4.28
C THR A 62 12.67 -1.66 5.79
N LEU A 63 11.49 -1.53 6.34
CA LEU A 63 11.20 -1.40 7.76
C LEU A 63 10.58 -2.70 8.27
N ALA A 64 11.19 -3.32 9.26
CA ALA A 64 10.52 -4.35 10.05
C ALA A 64 9.75 -3.65 11.18
N LEU A 65 8.46 -3.87 11.23
CA LEU A 65 7.54 -3.25 12.16
C LEU A 65 6.99 -4.32 13.10
N ARG A 66 6.91 -4.01 14.39
CA ARG A 66 6.21 -4.83 15.39
C ARG A 66 4.91 -4.13 15.78
N PRO A 67 3.77 -4.56 15.22
CA PRO A 67 2.46 -4.05 15.61
C PRO A 67 2.12 -4.38 17.07
N ASN A 68 1.31 -3.53 17.68
CA ASN A 68 0.74 -3.79 19.00
C ASN A 68 -0.38 -4.86 18.92
N ARG A 69 -0.98 -5.18 20.07
CA ARG A 69 -2.00 -6.24 20.20
C ARG A 69 -3.32 -5.93 19.48
N VAL A 70 -3.52 -4.70 19.07
CA VAL A 70 -4.73 -4.26 18.33
C VAL A 70 -4.69 -4.70 16.87
N TRP A 71 -3.50 -5.02 16.34
CA TRP A 71 -3.31 -5.49 14.98
C TRP A 71 -3.96 -6.86 14.74
N GLY A 72 -4.81 -6.94 13.71
CA GLY A 72 -5.58 -8.13 13.36
C GLY A 72 -4.96 -9.04 12.28
N GLY A 73 -3.77 -8.68 11.77
CA GLY A 73 -3.16 -9.40 10.63
C GLY A 73 -3.53 -8.80 9.27
N ALA A 74 -2.94 -9.34 8.21
CA ALA A 74 -3.20 -8.97 6.82
C ALA A 74 -3.24 -10.21 5.93
N ARG A 75 -4.08 -10.20 4.91
CA ARG A 75 -3.98 -11.14 3.79
C ARG A 75 -2.88 -10.67 2.84
N ALA A 76 -2.20 -11.62 2.20
CA ALA A 76 -1.11 -11.30 1.27
C ALA A 76 -1.62 -10.47 0.08
N GLY A 77 -1.07 -9.29 -0.08
CA GLY A 77 -1.45 -8.31 -1.09
C GLY A 77 -2.24 -7.11 -0.55
N GLN A 78 -2.91 -7.21 0.61
CA GLN A 78 -3.59 -6.07 1.21
C GLN A 78 -2.64 -4.93 1.56
N PHE A 79 -3.18 -3.74 1.75
CA PHE A 79 -2.42 -2.56 2.20
C PHE A 79 -2.77 -2.17 3.63
N VAL A 80 -1.90 -1.37 4.24
CA VAL A 80 -2.10 -0.68 5.51
C VAL A 80 -1.86 0.81 5.33
N GLN A 81 -2.42 1.62 6.21
CA GLN A 81 -2.08 3.03 6.31
C GLN A 81 -1.03 3.21 7.42
N LEU A 82 0.12 3.78 7.06
CA LEU A 82 1.11 4.24 8.03
C LEU A 82 0.96 5.74 8.26
N SER A 83 0.91 6.13 9.50
CA SER A 83 0.90 7.53 9.92
C SER A 83 2.19 7.88 10.64
N VAL A 84 2.77 9.00 10.27
CA VAL A 84 3.99 9.56 10.87
C VAL A 84 3.77 11.05 11.12
N GLU A 85 4.36 11.56 12.18
CA GLU A 85 4.38 12.98 12.49
C GLU A 85 5.64 13.62 11.91
N ILE A 86 5.46 14.67 11.12
CA ILE A 86 6.52 15.45 10.51
C ILE A 86 6.21 16.93 10.82
N ASP A 87 7.12 17.61 11.50
CA ASP A 87 6.97 19.01 11.90
C ASP A 87 5.64 19.31 12.66
N GLY A 88 5.25 18.38 13.56
CA GLY A 88 4.02 18.49 14.34
C GLY A 88 2.72 18.17 13.57
N VAL A 89 2.83 17.76 12.31
CA VAL A 89 1.68 17.40 11.47
C VAL A 89 1.68 15.88 11.18
N ARG A 90 0.55 15.24 11.42
CA ARG A 90 0.37 13.82 11.10
C ARG A 90 0.11 13.62 9.61
N HIS A 91 0.97 12.85 8.97
CA HIS A 91 0.85 12.46 7.58
C HIS A 91 0.61 10.95 7.45
N THR A 92 -0.34 10.57 6.61
CA THR A 92 -0.70 9.16 6.41
C THR A 92 -0.51 8.76 4.95
N ARG A 93 0.08 7.57 4.71
CA ARG A 93 0.22 6.97 3.37
C ARG A 93 -0.07 5.48 3.43
N CYS A 94 -0.56 4.95 2.31
CA CYS A 94 -0.78 3.52 2.13
C CYS A 94 0.52 2.84 1.71
N TYR A 95 0.75 1.65 2.29
CA TYR A 95 1.83 0.76 1.94
C TYR A 95 1.32 -0.68 1.98
N SER A 96 1.70 -1.49 0.99
CA SER A 96 1.41 -2.91 1.00
C SER A 96 2.53 -3.63 1.73
N PRO A 97 2.22 -4.35 2.83
CA PRO A 97 3.19 -5.23 3.49
C PRO A 97 3.76 -6.23 2.50
N ALA A 98 5.03 -6.53 2.65
CA ALA A 98 5.69 -7.59 1.90
C ALA A 98 5.80 -8.89 2.70
N SER A 99 5.36 -8.90 3.95
CA SER A 99 5.32 -10.07 4.82
C SER A 99 4.32 -11.11 4.31
N PRO A 100 4.55 -12.42 4.50
CA PRO A 100 3.54 -13.44 4.25
C PRO A 100 2.34 -13.28 5.20
N GLU A 101 1.20 -13.93 4.88
CA GLU A 101 -0.03 -13.85 5.70
C GLU A 101 0.22 -14.28 7.15
N ASP A 102 0.96 -15.35 7.35
CA ASP A 102 1.29 -15.87 8.69
C ASP A 102 2.71 -15.47 9.09
N CYS A 103 2.96 -14.17 9.19
CA CYS A 103 4.28 -13.62 9.57
C CYS A 103 4.46 -13.45 11.10
N GLY A 104 3.56 -13.98 11.92
CA GLY A 104 3.60 -13.80 13.36
C GLY A 104 3.35 -12.34 13.76
N ARG A 105 4.32 -11.72 14.47
CA ARG A 105 4.18 -10.35 14.98
C ARG A 105 5.05 -9.32 14.26
N GLU A 106 5.67 -9.66 13.17
CA GLU A 106 6.51 -8.72 12.42
C GLU A 106 5.93 -8.46 11.04
N LEU A 107 5.79 -7.19 10.71
CA LEU A 107 5.27 -6.70 9.45
C LEU A 107 6.41 -6.02 8.70
N GLU A 108 6.67 -6.42 7.47
CA GLU A 108 7.68 -5.79 6.61
C GLU A 108 7.05 -4.81 5.65
N ILE A 109 7.52 -3.57 5.66
CA ILE A 109 7.12 -2.51 4.73
C ILE A 109 8.34 -2.00 3.98
N THR A 110 8.32 -2.07 2.66
CA THR A 110 9.36 -1.45 1.84
C THR A 110 8.87 -0.14 1.24
N VAL A 111 9.57 0.92 1.58
CA VAL A 111 9.30 2.29 1.16
C VAL A 111 10.27 2.68 0.07
N LYS A 112 9.76 2.98 -1.11
CA LYS A 112 10.54 3.58 -2.18
C LYS A 112 10.43 5.10 -2.11
N ARG A 113 11.57 5.81 -2.22
CA ARG A 113 11.60 7.28 -2.30
C ARG A 113 10.86 7.76 -3.54
N HIS A 114 10.07 8.79 -3.35
CA HIS A 114 9.46 9.52 -4.46
C HIS A 114 10.10 10.93 -4.49
N PRO A 115 10.43 11.50 -5.65
CA PRO A 115 11.10 12.82 -5.72
C PRO A 115 10.41 13.89 -4.87
N ASP A 116 9.08 13.96 -4.90
CA ASP A 116 8.27 14.94 -4.17
C ASP A 116 7.53 14.32 -2.96
N GLY A 117 7.96 13.14 -2.52
CA GLY A 117 7.26 12.38 -1.50
C GLY A 117 7.68 12.75 -0.08
N LEU A 118 6.88 13.55 0.64
CA LEU A 118 7.18 13.95 2.01
C LEU A 118 7.38 12.74 2.94
N VAL A 119 6.41 11.83 3.01
CA VAL A 119 6.46 10.68 3.93
C VAL A 119 7.51 9.64 3.51
N SER A 120 7.60 9.32 2.22
CA SER A 120 8.57 8.34 1.73
C SER A 120 10.02 8.78 1.95
N ASN A 121 10.32 10.07 1.74
CA ASN A 121 11.64 10.63 2.00
C ASN A 121 11.92 10.70 3.49
N PHE A 122 10.95 11.14 4.30
CA PHE A 122 11.10 11.17 5.75
C PHE A 122 11.41 9.77 6.32
N LEU A 123 10.64 8.75 5.95
CA LEU A 123 10.88 7.38 6.43
C LEU A 123 12.23 6.84 5.97
N ALA A 124 12.63 7.12 4.73
CA ALA A 124 13.93 6.67 4.22
C ALA A 124 15.13 7.34 4.90
N ASP A 125 14.98 8.59 5.38
CA ASP A 125 16.04 9.34 6.03
C ASP A 125 16.06 9.18 7.56
N HIS A 126 14.89 9.07 8.19
CA HIS A 126 14.76 9.20 9.64
C HIS A 126 14.26 7.94 10.34
N ALA A 127 13.77 6.92 9.61
CA ALA A 127 13.32 5.69 10.26
C ALA A 127 14.49 5.01 11.00
N ARG A 128 14.23 4.62 12.24
CA ARG A 128 15.20 3.96 13.12
C ARG A 128 14.49 3.04 14.11
N PRO A 129 15.17 2.01 14.62
CA PRO A 129 14.63 1.19 15.68
C PRO A 129 14.14 2.03 16.88
N GLY A 130 13.00 1.64 17.45
CA GLY A 130 12.32 2.37 18.51
C GLY A 130 11.34 3.46 18.03
N MET A 131 11.36 3.84 16.76
CA MET A 131 10.37 4.78 16.21
C MET A 131 8.99 4.14 16.18
N VAL A 132 7.97 4.85 16.66
CA VAL A 132 6.58 4.38 16.65
C VAL A 132 5.80 5.08 15.55
N LEU A 133 5.08 4.28 14.76
CA LEU A 133 4.23 4.72 13.67
C LEU A 133 2.78 4.37 13.97
N GLY A 134 1.84 5.23 13.56
CA GLY A 134 0.43 4.84 13.51
C GLY A 134 0.22 3.80 12.41
N LEU A 135 -0.60 2.80 12.68
CA LEU A 135 -0.92 1.73 11.75
C LEU A 135 -2.45 1.56 11.66
N SER A 136 -2.99 1.37 10.46
CA SER A 136 -4.38 0.92 10.31
C SER A 136 -4.47 -0.60 10.38
N GLN A 137 -5.69 -1.14 10.49
CA GLN A 137 -5.94 -2.52 10.08
C GLN A 137 -5.65 -2.66 8.57
N ALA A 138 -5.37 -3.88 8.12
CA ALA A 138 -5.22 -4.17 6.70
C ALA A 138 -6.56 -4.03 5.97
N ASP A 139 -6.51 -3.58 4.73
CA ASP A 139 -7.68 -3.33 3.88
C ASP A 139 -7.33 -3.60 2.41
N GLY A 140 -8.34 -3.66 1.55
CA GLY A 140 -8.20 -3.84 0.10
C GLY A 140 -8.58 -5.22 -0.41
N ASP A 141 -9.06 -5.24 -1.65
CA ASP A 141 -9.53 -6.45 -2.34
C ASP A 141 -8.41 -7.13 -3.15
N PHE A 142 -7.25 -6.51 -3.24
CA PHE A 142 -6.07 -7.08 -3.91
C PHE A 142 -5.35 -8.04 -2.97
N HIS A 143 -5.79 -9.29 -2.93
CA HIS A 143 -5.21 -10.30 -2.05
C HIS A 143 -5.41 -11.71 -2.60
N LEU A 144 -4.59 -12.66 -2.13
CA LEU A 144 -4.77 -14.07 -2.43
C LEU A 144 -6.16 -14.57 -1.99
N PRO A 145 -6.86 -15.34 -2.83
CA PRO A 145 -8.08 -16.03 -2.42
C PRO A 145 -7.77 -17.17 -1.43
N ASP A 146 -8.74 -17.54 -0.58
CA ASP A 146 -8.55 -18.60 0.43
C ASP A 146 -8.21 -19.94 -0.22
N ARG A 147 -8.89 -20.28 -1.33
CA ARG A 147 -8.48 -21.39 -2.18
C ARG A 147 -7.39 -20.90 -3.13
N ARG A 148 -6.17 -21.36 -2.93
CA ARG A 148 -5.02 -20.99 -3.77
C ARG A 148 -5.21 -21.52 -5.19
N PRO A 149 -5.09 -20.66 -6.23
CA PRO A 149 -5.17 -21.11 -7.63
C PRO A 149 -3.98 -22.01 -8.00
N ASP A 150 -4.21 -22.99 -8.89
CA ASP A 150 -3.14 -23.87 -9.35
C ASP A 150 -2.11 -23.16 -10.25
N SER A 151 -2.49 -22.05 -10.86
CA SER A 151 -1.60 -21.22 -11.69
C SER A 151 -1.76 -19.75 -11.34
N ILE A 152 -0.66 -19.10 -11.03
CA ILE A 152 -0.61 -17.68 -10.61
C ILE A 152 0.43 -16.95 -11.44
N LEU A 153 0.08 -15.76 -11.91
CA LEU A 153 1.00 -14.85 -12.59
C LEU A 153 1.06 -13.52 -11.84
N LEU A 154 2.25 -13.12 -11.46
CA LEU A 154 2.54 -11.87 -10.77
C LEU A 154 3.24 -10.91 -11.74
N ILE A 155 2.75 -9.67 -11.87
CA ILE A 155 3.34 -8.65 -12.76
C ILE A 155 3.59 -7.39 -11.94
N GLY A 156 4.86 -7.06 -11.69
CA GLY A 156 5.21 -5.96 -10.81
C GLY A 156 6.21 -4.98 -11.39
N ALA A 157 6.04 -3.69 -11.10
CA ALA A 157 7.03 -2.67 -11.46
C ALA A 157 7.36 -1.74 -10.29
N GLY A 158 8.65 -1.54 -10.05
CA GLY A 158 9.15 -0.68 -8.98
C GLY A 158 8.63 -1.10 -7.61
N SER A 159 8.01 -0.17 -6.87
CA SER A 159 7.40 -0.48 -5.56
C SER A 159 6.16 -1.38 -5.64
N GLY A 160 5.55 -1.54 -6.80
CA GLY A 160 4.45 -2.50 -7.00
C GLY A 160 4.84 -3.95 -6.79
N ILE A 161 6.13 -4.25 -6.57
CA ILE A 161 6.59 -5.58 -6.16
C ILE A 161 6.16 -5.93 -4.73
N THR A 162 5.86 -4.96 -3.84
CA THR A 162 5.63 -5.23 -2.42
C THR A 162 4.43 -6.12 -2.14
N PRO A 163 3.22 -5.89 -2.67
CA PRO A 163 2.09 -6.79 -2.46
C PRO A 163 2.33 -8.16 -3.13
N LEU A 164 3.06 -8.19 -4.24
CA LEU A 164 3.40 -9.43 -4.95
C LEU A 164 4.42 -10.27 -4.16
N MET A 165 5.34 -9.62 -3.43
CA MET A 165 6.24 -10.31 -2.51
C MET A 165 5.49 -10.98 -1.36
N ALA A 166 4.47 -10.31 -0.79
CA ALA A 166 3.61 -10.94 0.22
C ALA A 166 2.93 -12.19 -0.33
N ILE A 167 2.37 -12.10 -1.53
CA ILE A 167 1.73 -13.23 -2.22
C ILE A 167 2.75 -14.36 -2.45
N LEU A 168 3.91 -14.05 -3.03
CA LEU A 168 4.93 -15.05 -3.32
C LEU A 168 5.47 -15.72 -2.05
N ARG A 169 5.80 -14.94 -1.02
CA ARG A 169 6.30 -15.45 0.26
C ARG A 169 5.27 -16.35 0.94
N THR A 170 3.99 -16.00 0.87
CA THR A 170 2.89 -16.82 1.41
C THR A 170 2.81 -18.16 0.68
N LEU A 171 2.80 -18.15 -0.65
CA LEU A 171 2.76 -19.38 -1.46
C LEU A 171 3.97 -20.28 -1.21
N CYS A 172 5.16 -19.70 -1.13
CA CYS A 172 6.38 -20.46 -0.81
C CYS A 172 6.34 -21.05 0.61
N ALA A 173 5.89 -20.28 1.60
CA ALA A 173 5.78 -20.76 2.98
C ALA A 173 4.75 -21.87 3.15
N GLU A 174 3.65 -21.83 2.38
CA GLU A 174 2.63 -22.89 2.34
C GLU A 174 3.08 -24.14 1.55
N GLY A 175 4.22 -24.11 0.87
CA GLY A 175 4.68 -25.18 0.00
C GLY A 175 3.77 -25.37 -1.23
N HIS A 176 3.30 -24.26 -1.82
CA HIS A 176 2.42 -24.29 -2.98
C HIS A 176 3.05 -25.06 -4.14
N THR A 177 2.32 -26.04 -4.68
CA THR A 177 2.82 -26.94 -5.74
C THR A 177 2.40 -26.53 -7.15
N GLY A 178 1.49 -25.56 -7.27
CA GLY A 178 1.04 -25.01 -8.55
C GLY A 178 2.09 -24.09 -9.18
N GLN A 179 1.85 -23.70 -10.42
CA GLN A 179 2.76 -22.83 -11.16
C GLN A 179 2.70 -21.38 -10.64
N ILE A 180 3.84 -20.81 -10.34
CA ILE A 180 3.98 -19.39 -10.00
C ILE A 180 4.89 -18.74 -11.03
N GLY A 181 4.40 -17.72 -11.76
CA GLY A 181 5.21 -16.87 -12.61
C GLY A 181 5.33 -15.47 -12.01
N LEU A 182 6.50 -14.86 -12.08
CA LEU A 182 6.68 -13.43 -11.75
C LEU A 182 7.44 -12.72 -12.87
N ILE A 183 6.85 -11.63 -13.37
CA ILE A 183 7.56 -10.67 -14.22
C ILE A 183 7.82 -9.41 -13.39
N GLN A 184 9.09 -9.09 -13.17
CA GLN A 184 9.51 -7.90 -12.45
C GLN A 184 10.11 -6.88 -13.40
N TYR A 185 9.52 -5.68 -13.45
CA TYR A 185 10.04 -4.54 -14.21
C TYR A 185 10.78 -3.58 -13.29
N ALA A 186 12.00 -3.21 -13.67
CA ALA A 186 12.80 -2.21 -12.98
C ALA A 186 13.56 -1.35 -13.99
N PRO A 187 14.09 -0.17 -13.61
CA PRO A 187 14.95 0.60 -14.51
C PRO A 187 16.24 -0.16 -14.87
N ASP A 188 16.86 -0.76 -13.88
CA ASP A 188 18.14 -1.45 -13.96
C ASP A 188 18.31 -2.46 -12.79
N PRO A 189 19.34 -3.31 -12.79
CA PRO A 189 19.59 -4.26 -11.72
C PRO A 189 19.79 -3.65 -10.33
N ASP A 190 20.39 -2.46 -10.23
CA ASP A 190 20.70 -1.82 -8.93
C ASP A 190 19.45 -1.22 -8.26
N ARG A 191 18.41 -0.97 -9.04
CA ARG A 191 17.10 -0.49 -8.57
C ARG A 191 16.04 -1.59 -8.48
N THR A 192 16.48 -2.85 -8.50
CA THR A 192 15.57 -4.01 -8.40
C THR A 192 15.35 -4.37 -6.94
N ILE A 193 14.16 -4.03 -6.43
CA ILE A 193 13.76 -4.33 -5.05
C ILE A 193 13.65 -5.85 -4.89
N TYR A 194 14.14 -6.41 -3.78
CA TYR A 194 14.16 -7.85 -3.45
C TYR A 194 14.92 -8.74 -4.43
N ARG A 195 15.87 -8.20 -5.19
CA ARG A 195 16.59 -8.95 -6.23
C ARG A 195 17.19 -10.27 -5.73
N GLU A 196 18.03 -10.21 -4.71
CA GLU A 196 18.71 -11.39 -4.14
C GLU A 196 17.74 -12.41 -3.55
N GLU A 197 16.70 -11.93 -2.90
CA GLU A 197 15.68 -12.79 -2.31
C GLU A 197 14.86 -13.51 -3.38
N LEU A 198 14.48 -12.82 -4.45
CA LEU A 198 13.76 -13.42 -5.57
C LEU A 198 14.62 -14.48 -6.30
N ASP A 199 15.93 -14.24 -6.44
CA ASP A 199 16.87 -15.22 -7.00
C ASP A 199 16.93 -16.47 -6.12
N ARG A 200 17.02 -16.29 -4.81
CA ARG A 200 17.01 -17.40 -3.85
C ARG A 200 15.71 -18.18 -3.90
N LEU A 201 14.55 -17.48 -3.86
CA LEU A 201 13.24 -18.12 -3.93
C LEU A 201 13.06 -18.92 -5.24
N ALA A 202 13.54 -18.40 -6.36
CA ALA A 202 13.48 -19.10 -7.65
C ALA A 202 14.37 -20.34 -7.66
N ALA A 203 15.51 -20.31 -6.99
CA ALA A 203 16.39 -21.48 -6.86
C ALA A 203 15.83 -22.56 -5.93
N GLU A 204 15.12 -22.15 -4.86
CA GLU A 204 14.57 -23.06 -3.85
C GLU A 204 13.22 -23.66 -4.25
N ASN A 205 12.47 -23.03 -5.16
CA ASN A 205 11.10 -23.41 -5.52
C ASN A 205 10.99 -23.73 -7.03
N PRO A 206 11.04 -25.00 -7.45
CA PRO A 206 10.99 -25.38 -8.86
C PRO A 206 9.68 -24.98 -9.57
N SER A 207 8.59 -24.78 -8.84
CA SER A 207 7.30 -24.30 -9.37
C SER A 207 7.27 -22.79 -9.59
N PHE A 208 8.27 -22.06 -9.11
CA PHE A 208 8.37 -20.60 -9.27
C PHE A 208 9.31 -20.23 -10.41
N LYS A 209 8.79 -19.50 -11.38
CA LYS A 209 9.55 -18.96 -12.52
C LYS A 209 9.63 -17.45 -12.45
N LEU A 210 10.85 -16.93 -12.43
CA LEU A 210 11.15 -15.50 -12.39
C LEU A 210 11.64 -15.03 -13.75
N ALA A 211 11.10 -13.90 -14.23
CA ALA A 211 11.63 -13.19 -15.40
C ALA A 211 11.74 -11.69 -15.07
N ARG A 212 12.86 -11.07 -15.38
CA ARG A 212 13.07 -9.63 -15.17
C ARG A 212 13.21 -8.90 -16.48
N SER A 213 12.62 -7.72 -16.52
CA SER A 213 12.76 -6.79 -17.64
C SER A 213 13.32 -5.47 -17.14
N TYR A 214 14.36 -4.99 -17.79
CA TYR A 214 14.98 -3.71 -17.46
C TYR A 214 14.70 -2.67 -18.53
N THR A 215 14.11 -1.53 -18.10
CA THR A 215 13.68 -0.48 -19.03
C THR A 215 14.81 0.46 -19.45
N ARG A 216 15.95 0.43 -18.73
CA ARG A 216 17.13 1.30 -18.99
C ARG A 216 18.45 0.52 -19.10
N ALA A 217 18.40 -0.80 -19.03
CA ALA A 217 19.58 -1.67 -19.10
C ALA A 217 19.26 -2.90 -19.98
N ALA A 218 19.18 -2.68 -21.28
CA ALA A 218 18.88 -3.73 -22.25
C ALA A 218 19.90 -4.87 -22.17
N GLY A 219 19.43 -6.12 -22.28
CA GLY A 219 20.25 -7.34 -22.20
C GLY A 219 20.73 -7.71 -20.80
N ALA A 220 20.32 -6.97 -19.75
CA ALA A 220 20.70 -7.29 -18.37
C ALA A 220 19.71 -8.25 -17.67
N GLY A 221 18.56 -8.51 -18.27
CA GLY A 221 17.53 -9.41 -17.77
C GLY A 221 17.15 -10.48 -18.78
N GLU A 222 16.20 -11.34 -18.42
CA GLU A 222 15.63 -12.35 -19.30
C GLU A 222 14.72 -11.73 -20.37
N LEU A 223 14.22 -10.51 -20.09
CA LEU A 223 13.33 -9.73 -20.94
C LEU A 223 13.88 -8.31 -21.07
N ASP A 224 13.43 -7.60 -22.10
CA ASP A 224 13.85 -6.24 -22.38
C ASP A 224 12.67 -5.25 -22.45
N GLY A 225 12.90 -4.04 -21.93
CA GLY A 225 12.02 -2.90 -22.09
C GLY A 225 10.77 -2.90 -21.21
N HIS A 226 9.76 -2.19 -21.70
CA HIS A 226 8.45 -2.09 -21.03
C HIS A 226 7.61 -3.35 -21.28
N PHE A 227 6.50 -3.46 -20.54
CA PHE A 227 5.58 -4.59 -20.69
C PHE A 227 5.18 -4.80 -22.16
N SER A 228 5.25 -6.07 -22.55
CA SER A 228 4.75 -6.59 -23.81
C SER A 228 4.03 -7.92 -23.57
N PRO A 229 2.94 -8.24 -24.28
CA PRO A 229 2.30 -9.55 -24.20
C PRO A 229 3.25 -10.72 -24.51
N ALA A 230 4.29 -10.48 -25.30
CA ALA A 230 5.32 -11.48 -25.59
C ALA A 230 6.17 -11.93 -24.38
N HIS A 231 6.15 -11.14 -23.28
CA HIS A 231 6.83 -11.47 -22.02
C HIS A 231 6.08 -12.55 -21.22
N LEU A 232 4.76 -12.63 -21.36
CA LEU A 232 3.90 -13.47 -20.52
C LEU A 232 4.28 -14.96 -20.58
N PRO A 233 4.47 -15.57 -21.76
CA PRO A 233 4.85 -16.99 -21.85
C PRO A 233 6.21 -17.31 -21.23
N GLN A 234 7.08 -16.30 -21.08
CA GLN A 234 8.38 -16.47 -20.47
C GLN A 234 8.30 -16.75 -18.97
N ALA A 235 7.34 -16.13 -18.28
CA ALA A 235 7.11 -16.36 -16.86
C ALA A 235 6.06 -17.46 -16.61
N ASN A 236 5.01 -17.51 -17.43
CA ASN A 236 3.96 -18.53 -17.33
C ASN A 236 3.44 -18.89 -18.72
N PRO A 237 3.77 -20.05 -19.28
CA PRO A 237 3.29 -20.49 -20.59
C PRO A 237 1.75 -20.58 -20.67
N SER A 238 1.09 -20.87 -19.55
CA SER A 238 -0.37 -20.96 -19.44
C SER A 238 -0.97 -19.71 -18.80
N PHE A 239 -0.41 -18.54 -19.04
CA PHE A 239 -0.82 -17.26 -18.41
C PHE A 239 -2.30 -16.94 -18.58
N ALA A 240 -2.93 -17.38 -19.68
CA ALA A 240 -4.36 -17.16 -19.93
C ALA A 240 -5.28 -17.91 -18.93
N GLU A 241 -4.77 -18.97 -18.30
CA GLU A 241 -5.48 -19.75 -17.28
C GLU A 241 -5.11 -19.33 -15.85
N ALA A 242 -4.06 -18.51 -15.70
CA ALA A 242 -3.54 -18.11 -14.40
C ALA A 242 -4.37 -16.97 -13.77
N GLU A 243 -4.55 -17.04 -12.44
CA GLU A 243 -4.95 -15.86 -11.67
C GLU A 243 -3.81 -14.86 -11.67
N THR A 244 -4.07 -13.67 -12.19
CA THR A 244 -3.03 -12.67 -12.43
C THR A 244 -3.17 -11.49 -11.48
N PHE A 245 -2.08 -11.18 -10.80
CA PHE A 245 -1.97 -10.03 -9.90
C PHE A 245 -0.97 -9.04 -10.47
N ALA A 246 -1.44 -7.84 -10.81
CA ALA A 246 -0.60 -6.79 -11.38
C ALA A 246 -0.56 -5.55 -10.50
N CYS A 247 0.64 -5.07 -10.17
CA CYS A 247 0.82 -3.84 -9.40
C CYS A 247 1.99 -3.01 -9.93
N GLY A 248 1.76 -1.71 -10.16
CA GLY A 248 2.79 -0.83 -10.70
C GLY A 248 2.25 0.50 -11.21
N PRO A 249 3.03 1.22 -12.04
CA PRO A 249 2.63 2.50 -12.62
C PRO A 249 1.42 2.36 -13.56
N PRO A 250 0.62 3.43 -13.74
CA PRO A 250 -0.57 3.41 -14.61
C PRO A 250 -0.30 2.86 -16.02
N ALA A 251 0.79 3.27 -16.65
CA ALA A 251 1.12 2.81 -18.01
C ALA A 251 1.32 1.29 -18.11
N LEU A 252 1.92 0.65 -17.07
CA LEU A 252 1.99 -0.80 -17.00
C LEU A 252 0.60 -1.42 -16.87
N LEU A 253 -0.19 -0.90 -15.92
CA LEU A 253 -1.50 -1.45 -15.62
C LEU A 253 -2.47 -1.31 -16.79
N ASP A 254 -2.40 -0.22 -17.52
CA ASP A 254 -3.22 0.00 -18.73
C ASP A 254 -2.84 -0.98 -19.85
N ALA A 255 -1.55 -1.21 -20.06
CA ALA A 255 -1.07 -2.19 -21.03
C ALA A 255 -1.47 -3.64 -20.64
N VAL A 256 -1.38 -3.98 -19.33
CA VAL A 256 -1.85 -5.26 -18.82
C VAL A 256 -3.36 -5.39 -19.03
N ARG A 257 -4.18 -4.42 -18.62
CA ARG A 257 -5.63 -4.43 -18.83
C ARG A 257 -5.99 -4.60 -20.31
N GLY A 258 -5.31 -3.89 -21.20
CA GLY A 258 -5.50 -4.03 -22.65
C GLY A 258 -5.27 -5.46 -23.16
N THR A 259 -4.32 -6.17 -22.58
CA THR A 259 -4.03 -7.57 -22.93
C THR A 259 -5.12 -8.52 -22.41
N TRP A 260 -5.67 -8.27 -21.22
CA TRP A 260 -6.73 -9.09 -20.62
C TRP A 260 -8.15 -8.73 -21.10
N ALA A 261 -8.35 -7.64 -21.87
CA ALA A 261 -9.66 -7.11 -22.27
C ALA A 261 -10.51 -8.03 -23.17
N ASN A 262 -10.03 -9.21 -23.54
CA ASN A 262 -10.72 -10.14 -24.44
C ASN A 262 -11.18 -11.43 -23.73
N GLY A 263 -11.84 -11.29 -22.57
CA GLY A 263 -12.46 -12.40 -21.86
C GLY A 263 -11.62 -12.98 -20.72
N LEU A 264 -10.47 -12.37 -20.40
CA LEU A 264 -9.61 -12.78 -19.27
C LEU A 264 -9.74 -11.85 -18.06
N GLU A 265 -10.58 -10.82 -18.12
CA GLU A 265 -10.68 -9.75 -17.11
C GLU A 265 -10.98 -10.29 -15.71
N ARG A 266 -11.75 -11.37 -15.63
CA ARG A 266 -12.15 -12.00 -14.35
C ARG A 266 -10.98 -12.60 -13.57
N ARG A 267 -9.86 -12.85 -14.24
CA ARG A 267 -8.64 -13.42 -13.66
C ARG A 267 -7.59 -12.38 -13.37
N LEU A 268 -7.90 -11.10 -13.63
CA LEU A 268 -6.97 -10.00 -13.46
C LEU A 268 -7.33 -9.18 -12.23
N HIS A 269 -6.43 -9.18 -11.26
CA HIS A 269 -6.45 -8.32 -10.08
C HIS A 269 -5.41 -7.23 -10.26
N VAL A 270 -5.80 -5.97 -10.05
CA VAL A 270 -4.93 -4.82 -10.30
C VAL A 270 -4.94 -3.88 -9.11
N GLU A 271 -3.75 -3.52 -8.64
CA GLU A 271 -3.57 -2.48 -7.64
C GLU A 271 -2.69 -1.34 -8.16
N SER A 272 -3.07 -0.10 -7.90
CA SER A 272 -2.31 1.09 -8.26
C SER A 272 -1.98 1.92 -7.02
N PHE A 273 -0.71 2.33 -6.88
CA PHE A 273 -0.30 3.24 -5.80
C PHE A 273 -0.44 4.72 -6.17
N LEU A 274 -0.83 5.00 -7.40
CA LEU A 274 -1.16 6.35 -7.85
C LEU A 274 -2.66 6.47 -8.04
N PRO A 275 -3.28 7.61 -7.65
CA PRO A 275 -4.67 7.84 -7.97
C PRO A 275 -4.83 7.71 -9.50
N PRO A 276 -5.90 7.08 -9.98
CA PRO A 276 -6.25 7.24 -11.37
C PRO A 276 -6.30 8.75 -11.63
N SER A 277 -5.57 9.22 -12.64
CA SER A 277 -5.71 10.60 -13.11
C SER A 277 -7.16 10.76 -13.54
N LEU A 278 -7.97 11.34 -12.65
CA LEU A 278 -9.43 11.40 -12.79
C LEU A 278 -9.84 12.28 -13.98
N LEU A 279 -8.90 13.05 -14.53
CA LEU A 279 -9.08 13.78 -15.79
C LEU A 279 -7.69 13.98 -16.43
N PRO A 280 -7.53 13.91 -17.76
CA PRO A 280 -6.40 14.53 -18.40
C PRO A 280 -6.33 15.97 -17.91
N ALA A 281 -5.13 16.51 -17.71
CA ALA A 281 -4.92 17.92 -17.43
C ALA A 281 -5.52 18.72 -18.62
N GLY A 282 -6.80 18.98 -18.57
CA GLY A 282 -7.57 19.53 -19.65
C GLY A 282 -8.78 20.23 -19.06
N GLU A 283 -8.94 21.42 -19.47
CA GLU A 283 -9.99 22.40 -19.24
C GLU A 283 -10.46 22.60 -17.79
N PRO A 284 -10.40 23.83 -17.28
CA PRO A 284 -10.98 24.17 -15.99
C PRO A 284 -12.44 23.68 -15.96
N GLY A 285 -12.81 22.96 -14.92
CA GLY A 285 -14.21 22.60 -14.73
C GLY A 285 -15.11 23.83 -14.76
N THR A 286 -16.30 23.71 -15.30
CA THR A 286 -17.28 24.80 -15.29
C THR A 286 -17.89 24.92 -13.88
N GLY A 287 -18.11 26.15 -13.40
CA GLY A 287 -18.78 26.43 -12.14
C GLY A 287 -17.83 26.65 -10.95
N SER A 288 -18.40 26.66 -9.74
CA SER A 288 -17.70 26.87 -8.48
C SER A 288 -17.92 25.70 -7.52
N ILE A 289 -16.98 25.53 -6.59
CA ILE A 289 -17.06 24.57 -5.49
C ILE A 289 -17.22 25.37 -4.19
N ARG A 290 -18.28 25.10 -3.43
CA ARG A 290 -18.50 25.69 -2.11
C ARG A 290 -18.19 24.68 -1.03
N PHE A 291 -17.22 25.00 -0.19
CA PHE A 291 -16.89 24.25 1.02
C PHE A 291 -17.78 24.71 2.16
N ALA A 292 -18.89 23.99 2.39
CA ALA A 292 -19.94 24.42 3.32
C ALA A 292 -19.43 24.62 4.76
N GLY A 293 -18.50 23.80 5.23
CA GLY A 293 -17.94 23.87 6.60
C GLY A 293 -17.08 25.11 6.85
N SER A 294 -16.40 25.64 5.82
CA SER A 294 -15.56 26.83 5.88
C SER A 294 -16.19 28.07 5.25
N ASN A 295 -17.39 27.92 4.68
CA ASN A 295 -18.12 28.95 3.92
C ASN A 295 -17.28 29.61 2.82
N LEU A 296 -16.42 28.84 2.18
CA LEU A 296 -15.49 29.30 1.16
C LEU A 296 -15.93 28.78 -0.20
N GLU A 297 -15.93 29.63 -1.21
CA GLU A 297 -16.27 29.30 -2.58
C GLU A 297 -15.08 29.56 -3.48
N VAL A 298 -14.72 28.60 -4.33
CA VAL A 298 -13.63 28.69 -5.28
C VAL A 298 -14.09 28.29 -6.67
N ARG A 299 -13.47 28.85 -7.71
CA ARG A 299 -13.71 28.44 -9.07
C ARG A 299 -13.21 27.01 -9.28
N ASN A 300 -14.01 26.16 -9.91
CA ASN A 300 -13.60 24.79 -10.21
C ASN A 300 -12.43 24.77 -11.21
N SER A 301 -11.27 24.33 -10.73
CA SER A 301 -10.06 24.26 -11.54
C SER A 301 -9.91 22.93 -12.32
N GLY A 302 -10.85 21.99 -12.15
CA GLY A 302 -10.73 20.63 -12.70
C GLY A 302 -9.82 19.69 -11.89
N ALA A 303 -9.10 20.20 -10.90
CA ALA A 303 -8.34 19.37 -9.95
C ALA A 303 -9.27 18.60 -9.01
N SER A 304 -8.73 17.62 -8.25
CA SER A 304 -9.52 16.90 -7.26
C SER A 304 -10.10 17.87 -6.21
N ILE A 305 -11.27 17.55 -5.65
CA ILE A 305 -11.91 18.40 -4.62
C ILE A 305 -10.96 18.61 -3.43
N LEU A 306 -10.19 17.59 -3.05
CA LEU A 306 -9.18 17.67 -1.99
C LEU A 306 -8.10 18.70 -2.31
N GLU A 307 -7.51 18.65 -3.50
CA GLU A 307 -6.48 19.62 -3.92
C GLU A 307 -7.02 21.05 -3.98
N GLN A 308 -8.26 21.22 -4.45
CA GLN A 308 -8.89 22.52 -4.49
C GLN A 308 -9.19 23.05 -3.09
N ALA A 309 -9.58 22.18 -2.14
CA ALA A 309 -9.75 22.53 -0.73
C ALA A 309 -8.43 22.99 -0.10
N GLU A 310 -7.35 22.25 -0.30
CA GLU A 310 -6.03 22.55 0.22
C GLU A 310 -5.47 23.87 -0.34
N ARG A 311 -5.59 24.09 -1.65
CA ARG A 311 -5.18 25.36 -2.30
C ARG A 311 -5.98 26.55 -1.79
N ALA A 312 -7.21 26.32 -1.37
CA ALA A 312 -8.08 27.33 -0.77
C ALA A 312 -7.85 27.55 0.74
N GLY A 313 -6.91 26.81 1.34
CA GLY A 313 -6.63 26.89 2.78
C GLY A 313 -7.67 26.21 3.66
N VAL A 314 -8.52 25.34 3.10
CA VAL A 314 -9.49 24.54 3.88
C VAL A 314 -8.75 23.37 4.52
N PRO A 315 -8.76 23.21 5.86
CA PRO A 315 -8.11 22.10 6.55
C PRO A 315 -8.88 20.81 6.32
N ALA A 316 -8.75 20.21 5.14
CA ALA A 316 -9.41 18.98 4.78
C ALA A 316 -8.64 17.78 5.35
N GLN A 317 -9.32 16.92 6.11
CA GLN A 317 -8.75 15.65 6.51
C GLN A 317 -8.50 14.79 5.27
N SER A 318 -7.27 14.32 5.10
CA SER A 318 -6.88 13.48 3.99
C SER A 318 -6.03 12.31 4.47
N GLY A 319 -6.22 11.14 3.84
CA GLY A 319 -5.44 9.94 4.11
C GLY A 319 -4.52 9.60 2.94
N CYS A 320 -4.85 8.53 2.20
CA CYS A 320 -4.02 7.98 1.12
C CYS A 320 -3.85 8.90 -0.09
N ARG A 321 -4.75 9.84 -0.31
CA ARG A 321 -4.86 10.69 -1.52
C ARG A 321 -5.11 9.90 -2.82
N MET A 322 -5.45 8.62 -2.71
CA MET A 322 -5.68 7.70 -3.83
C MET A 322 -7.15 7.28 -3.97
N GLY A 323 -8.02 7.81 -3.10
CA GLY A 323 -9.45 7.49 -3.11
C GLY A 323 -9.83 6.13 -2.49
N ILE A 324 -8.86 5.35 -2.05
CA ILE A 324 -9.07 3.98 -1.55
C ILE A 324 -9.32 3.91 -0.03
N CYS A 325 -8.85 4.88 0.76
CA CYS A 325 -8.99 4.84 2.22
C CYS A 325 -10.27 5.51 2.73
N HIS A 326 -11.08 6.10 1.87
CA HIS A 326 -12.35 6.78 2.17
C HIS A 326 -12.28 7.91 3.23
N THR A 327 -11.08 8.30 3.71
CA THR A 327 -10.89 9.34 4.73
C THR A 327 -11.40 10.71 4.27
N CYS A 328 -11.23 11.03 2.98
CA CYS A 328 -11.66 12.30 2.39
C CYS A 328 -12.99 12.21 1.62
N THR A 329 -13.84 11.22 1.93
CA THR A 329 -15.16 11.08 1.31
C THR A 329 -16.02 12.29 1.67
N CYS A 330 -16.64 12.93 0.67
CA CYS A 330 -17.58 14.02 0.85
C CYS A 330 -18.91 13.71 0.16
N ARG A 331 -19.98 14.34 0.62
CA ARG A 331 -21.27 14.33 -0.11
C ARG A 331 -21.24 15.45 -1.15
N LYS A 332 -21.67 15.11 -2.35
CA LYS A 332 -21.79 16.02 -3.50
C LYS A 332 -23.16 16.67 -3.51
#